data_7196aedf249b6fb0648bfb45beca11b1
#
_entry.id   7196aedf249b6fb0648bfb45beca11b1
#
_cell.length_a   1.000
_cell.length_b   1.000
_cell.length_c   1.000
_cell.angle_alpha   90.00
_cell.angle_beta   90.00
_cell.angle_gamma   90.00
#
_symmetry.space_group_name_H-M   'P 1'
#
loop_
_entity.id
_entity.type
_entity.pdbx_description
1 polymer ?
#
loop_
_entity_poly.entity_id
_entity_poly.type
_entity_poly.pdbx_seq_one_letter_code
_entity_poly.pdbx_strand_id
1 'polypeptide(L)'
;MKMDWEKYLGFEVNIIMKEYYGVVQTSKMDEPFYEIVFKTGKLADVFEDGLLVAGKYENQIVESFIPFESIKCVDIFHPIKKQQ
;
A
#
# COMPACT_ATOMS: atom_id res chain seq x y z
N MET A 1 -0.86 -20.80 -1.29
CA MET A 1 -1.70 -20.45 -0.12
C MET A 1 -2.21 -19.04 -0.27
N LYS A 2 -3.49 -18.87 -0.12
CA LYS A 2 -4.09 -17.55 -0.24
C LYS A 2 -4.12 -16.83 1.10
N MET A 3 -3.77 -15.58 1.05
CA MET A 3 -3.87 -14.72 2.22
C MET A 3 -5.34 -14.38 2.48
N ASP A 4 -5.76 -14.44 3.72
CA ASP A 4 -7.12 -14.05 4.10
C ASP A 4 -7.11 -12.56 4.44
N TRP A 5 -7.18 -11.75 3.41
CA TRP A 5 -7.08 -10.30 3.56
C TRP A 5 -8.24 -9.69 4.35
N GLU A 6 -9.39 -10.33 4.29
CA GLU A 6 -10.56 -9.79 4.95
C GLU A 6 -10.44 -9.73 6.47
N LYS A 7 -9.56 -10.57 7.02
CA LYS A 7 -9.29 -10.51 8.46
C LYS A 7 -8.67 -9.19 8.89
N TYR A 8 -8.09 -8.47 7.95
CA TYR A 8 -7.34 -7.26 8.26
C TYR A 8 -8.06 -5.99 7.84
N LEU A 9 -9.34 -6.10 7.51
CA LEU A 9 -10.13 -4.91 7.21
C LEU A 9 -10.13 -3.97 8.42
N GLY A 10 -9.86 -2.71 8.15
CA GLY A 10 -9.78 -1.69 9.19
C GLY A 10 -8.42 -1.53 9.83
N PHE A 11 -7.49 -2.42 9.53
CA PHE A 11 -6.14 -2.31 10.06
C PHE A 11 -5.34 -1.30 9.27
N GLU A 12 -4.41 -0.64 9.97
CA GLU A 12 -3.42 0.19 9.28
C GLU A 12 -2.48 -0.70 8.50
N VAL A 13 -2.21 -0.32 7.27
CA VAL A 13 -1.30 -1.08 6.42
C VAL A 13 -0.34 -0.13 5.73
N ASN A 14 0.82 -0.65 5.40
CA ASN A 14 1.77 0.04 4.54
C ASN A 14 2.07 -0.88 3.38
N ILE A 15 1.69 -0.47 2.19
CA ILE A 15 1.84 -1.29 0.99
C ILE A 15 3.05 -0.79 0.22
N ILE A 16 4.00 -1.70 0.02
CA ILE A 16 5.21 -1.39 -0.73
C ILE A 16 5.05 -1.94 -2.13
N MET A 17 5.22 -1.04 -3.10
CA MET A 17 5.04 -1.38 -4.50
C MET A 17 6.28 -2.03 -5.06
N LYS A 18 6.10 -2.80 -6.12
CA LYS A 18 7.23 -3.39 -6.81
C LYS A 18 8.11 -2.31 -7.42
N GLU A 19 9.39 -2.59 -7.50
CA GLU A 19 10.39 -1.59 -7.87
C GLU A 19 10.16 -0.97 -9.24
N TYR A 20 9.69 -1.75 -10.19
CA TYR A 20 9.50 -1.22 -11.54
C TYR A 20 8.36 -0.21 -11.64
N TYR A 21 7.56 -0.09 -10.60
CA TYR A 21 6.51 0.93 -10.57
C TYR A 21 7.04 2.28 -10.09
N GLY A 22 8.26 2.30 -9.59
CA GLY A 22 8.86 3.53 -9.11
C GLY A 22 9.95 4.06 -10.00
N VAL A 23 9.97 3.68 -11.26
CA VAL A 23 11.01 4.14 -12.18
C VAL A 23 10.68 5.55 -12.65
N VAL A 24 11.60 6.46 -12.38
CA VAL A 24 11.48 7.83 -12.84
C VAL A 24 12.58 8.10 -13.84
N GLN A 25 12.20 8.48 -15.03
CA GLN A 25 13.18 8.88 -16.05
C GLN A 25 13.07 10.37 -16.27
N THR A 26 14.20 11.05 -16.15
CA THR A 26 14.26 12.45 -16.48
C THR A 26 15.20 12.62 -17.67
N SER A 27 14.92 13.62 -18.46
CA SER A 27 15.74 13.89 -19.64
C SER A 27 17.14 14.34 -19.28
N LYS A 28 17.40 14.64 -18.04
CA LYS A 28 18.70 15.13 -17.58
C LYS A 28 19.58 14.05 -16.98
N MET A 29 19.08 12.84 -16.85
CA MET A 29 19.84 11.76 -16.25
C MET A 29 20.10 10.66 -17.26
N ASP A 30 21.33 10.20 -17.27
CA ASP A 30 21.74 9.14 -18.18
C ASP A 30 21.31 7.76 -17.69
N GLU A 31 21.04 7.64 -16.39
CA GLU A 31 20.66 6.37 -15.78
C GLU A 31 19.26 6.44 -15.23
N PRO A 32 18.52 5.32 -15.28
CA PRO A 32 17.20 5.30 -14.69
C PRO A 32 17.28 5.46 -13.18
N PHE A 33 16.34 6.18 -12.65
CA PHE A 33 16.25 6.45 -11.24
C PHE A 33 15.11 5.62 -10.66
N TYR A 34 15.40 4.80 -9.66
CA TYR A 34 14.40 3.95 -9.04
C TYR A 34 14.01 4.51 -7.70
N GLU A 35 12.73 4.60 -7.49
CA GLU A 35 12.17 5.10 -6.26
C GLU A 35 11.27 4.03 -5.66
N ILE A 36 11.38 3.83 -4.35
CA ILE A 36 10.48 2.91 -3.66
C ILE A 36 9.18 3.65 -3.40
N VAL A 37 8.11 3.14 -3.98
CA VAL A 37 6.79 3.74 -3.80
C VAL A 37 6.02 2.92 -2.78
N PHE A 38 5.43 3.61 -1.82
CA PHE A 38 4.62 2.95 -0.82
C PHE A 38 3.36 3.75 -0.56
N LYS A 39 2.35 3.08 0.00
CA LYS A 39 1.07 3.68 0.29
C LYS A 39 0.66 3.26 1.70
N THR A 40 0.38 4.25 2.54
CA THR A 40 -0.02 4.01 3.92
C THR A 40 -1.47 4.40 4.10
N GLY A 41 -2.22 3.61 4.84
CA GLY A 41 -3.61 3.91 5.15
C GLY A 41 -4.26 2.73 5.80
N LYS A 42 -5.58 2.76 5.85
CA LYS A 42 -6.36 1.65 6.40
C LYS A 42 -6.85 0.77 5.27
N LEU A 43 -6.82 -0.53 5.51
CA LEU A 43 -7.37 -1.47 4.55
C LEU A 43 -8.89 -1.34 4.58
N ALA A 44 -9.44 -0.75 3.52
CA ALA A 44 -10.86 -0.41 3.46
C ALA A 44 -11.69 -1.51 2.82
N ASP A 45 -11.13 -2.21 1.85
CA ASP A 45 -11.85 -3.28 1.19
C ASP A 45 -10.87 -4.22 0.51
N VAL A 46 -11.35 -5.39 0.16
CA VAL A 46 -10.55 -6.42 -0.50
C VAL A 46 -11.33 -6.91 -1.71
N PHE A 47 -10.67 -6.90 -2.85
CA PHE A 47 -11.25 -7.38 -4.09
C PHE A 47 -10.46 -8.57 -4.60
N GLU A 48 -11.02 -9.23 -5.60
CA GLU A 48 -10.37 -10.37 -6.20
C GLU A 48 -9.01 -10.02 -6.80
N ASP A 49 -8.88 -8.82 -7.30
CA ASP A 49 -7.68 -8.39 -8.01
C ASP A 49 -6.85 -7.34 -7.29
N GLY A 50 -7.23 -6.94 -6.09
CA GLY A 50 -6.44 -5.94 -5.38
C GLY A 50 -7.05 -5.50 -4.07
N LEU A 51 -6.41 -4.51 -3.47
CA LEU A 51 -6.79 -3.97 -2.17
C LEU A 51 -7.20 -2.52 -2.32
N LEU A 52 -8.16 -2.11 -1.51
CA LEU A 52 -8.55 -0.71 -1.41
C LEU A 52 -8.04 -0.15 -0.09
N VAL A 53 -7.24 0.89 -0.18
CA VAL A 53 -6.63 1.53 0.98
C VAL A 53 -7.16 2.95 1.10
N ALA A 54 -7.64 3.29 2.29
CA ALA A 54 -8.18 4.61 2.56
C ALA A 54 -7.19 5.42 3.38
N GLY A 55 -6.97 6.64 2.96
CA GLY A 55 -6.10 7.55 3.68
C GLY A 55 -6.73 8.93 3.74
N LYS A 56 -6.17 9.76 4.59
CA LYS A 56 -6.64 11.12 4.73
C LYS A 56 -5.66 12.06 4.05
N TYR A 57 -6.18 12.91 3.20
CA TYR A 57 -5.36 13.90 2.52
C TYR A 57 -6.06 15.25 2.66
N GLU A 58 -5.47 16.11 3.46
CA GLU A 58 -6.06 17.39 3.82
C GLU A 58 -7.45 17.17 4.43
N ASN A 59 -8.50 17.66 3.80
CA ASN A 59 -9.86 17.52 4.31
C ASN A 59 -10.64 16.43 3.62
N GLN A 60 -9.93 15.54 2.90
CA GLN A 60 -10.58 14.52 2.10
C GLN A 60 -10.12 13.13 2.52
N ILE A 61 -11.01 12.19 2.37
CA ILE A 61 -10.64 10.78 2.49
C ILE A 61 -10.40 10.29 1.08
N VAL A 62 -9.21 9.74 0.84
CA VAL A 62 -8.82 9.27 -0.47
C VAL A 62 -8.72 7.75 -0.42
N GLU A 63 -9.42 7.09 -1.32
CA GLU A 63 -9.33 5.65 -1.46
C GLU A 63 -8.49 5.32 -2.68
N SER A 64 -7.53 4.42 -2.49
CA SER A 64 -6.64 4.02 -3.58
C SER A 64 -6.79 2.53 -3.80
N PHE A 65 -7.06 2.15 -5.04
CA PHE A 65 -7.09 0.75 -5.40
C PHE A 65 -5.71 0.32 -5.87
N ILE A 66 -5.21 -0.75 -5.27
CA ILE A 66 -3.87 -1.24 -5.56
C ILE A 66 -3.97 -2.68 -6.04
N PRO A 67 -3.67 -2.92 -7.32
CA PRO A 67 -3.71 -4.29 -7.84
C PRO A 67 -2.67 -5.17 -7.17
N PHE A 68 -3.02 -6.43 -6.94
CA PHE A 68 -2.08 -7.36 -6.32
C PHE A 68 -0.78 -7.50 -7.10
N GLU A 69 -0.86 -7.42 -8.41
CA GLU A 69 0.34 -7.58 -9.25
C GLU A 69 1.37 -6.47 -9.06
N SER A 70 0.96 -5.33 -8.50
CA SER A 70 1.87 -4.22 -8.27
C SER A 70 2.43 -4.20 -6.85
N ILE A 71 2.03 -5.14 -6.01
CA ILE A 71 2.41 -5.15 -4.60
C ILE A 71 3.61 -6.06 -4.39
N LYS A 72 4.64 -5.51 -3.75
CA LYS A 72 5.79 -6.28 -3.34
C LYS A 72 5.57 -6.91 -1.97
N CYS A 73 5.13 -6.10 -1.01
CA CYS A 73 4.79 -6.60 0.31
C CYS A 73 3.84 -5.65 1.01
N VAL A 74 3.19 -6.16 2.04
CA VAL A 74 2.26 -5.39 2.84
C VAL A 74 2.62 -5.56 4.30
N ASP A 75 2.84 -4.44 4.97
CA ASP A 75 3.03 -4.43 6.41
C ASP A 75 1.68 -4.16 7.06
N ILE A 76 1.31 -5.00 7.98
CA ILE A 76 0.03 -4.86 8.69
C ILE A 76 0.34 -4.51 10.14
N PHE A 77 -0.20 -3.40 10.60
CA PHE A 77 0.11 -2.91 11.92
C PHE A 77 -0.97 -3.35 12.90
N HIS A 78 -0.53 -4.04 13.96
CA HIS A 78 -1.39 -4.50 15.03
C HIS A 78 -1.15 -3.61 16.23
N PRO A 79 -2.19 -2.96 16.74
CA PRO A 79 -1.98 -2.14 17.93
C PRO A 79 -1.56 -3.01 19.11
N ILE A 80 -0.60 -2.52 19.85
CA ILE A 80 -0.13 -3.22 21.05
C ILE A 80 -1.10 -2.91 22.17
N LYS A 81 -1.67 -3.96 22.75
CA LYS A 81 -2.54 -3.77 23.89
C LYS A 81 -1.70 -3.50 25.14
N LYS A 82 -1.99 -2.41 25.79
CA LYS A 82 -1.33 -2.14 27.04
C LYS A 82 -1.93 -3.01 28.13
N GLN A 83 -1.05 -3.62 28.88
CA GLN A 83 -1.48 -4.37 30.05
C GLN A 83 -1.51 -3.45 31.24
N GLN A 84 -2.47 -3.69 32.06
CA GLN A 84 -2.62 -2.86 33.25
C GLN A 84 -2.46 -3.67 34.49
#